data_03a1f80e84f751f4a1677e9554be4611
#
_entry.id   03a1f80e84f751f4a1677e9554be4611
#
_cell.length_a   1.000
_cell.length_b   1.000
_cell.length_c   1.000
_cell.angle_alpha   90.00
_cell.angle_beta   90.00
_cell.angle_gamma   90.00
#
_symmetry.space_group_name_H-M   'P 1'
#
loop_
_entity.id
_entity.type
_entity.pdbx_description
1 polymer ?
#
loop_
_entity_poly.entity_id
_entity_poly.type
_entity_poly.pdbx_seq_one_letter_code
_entity_poly.pdbx_strand_id
1 'polypeptide(L)'
;METKTPADLANNVHDKVGKAATNVSHEVTEQVDTATQWTANAWDYLSSHLVDFLMAILIFAIGYYIARFLRDSLARMMKRSRVDQLVVDFVTQGLYFVILILVALAALNKIGVPTDSFVMALGGIGLGVGLALKDNISNMAAGILILIFRPFRIGNYVRVSDAEGTVTQITLMNTHLRTIGREETIVPNAMMISNAIVNYSAYPTRCMELLIDVSYSSDLNQVVSVLKDVAKGDGGVLNADDML
;
A
#
# COMPACT_ATOMS: atom_id res chain seq x y z
N MET A 1 22.23 16.42 -88.94
CA MET A 1 22.01 15.12 -88.24
C MET A 1 23.40 14.49 -88.16
N GLU A 2 24.14 14.73 -87.00
CA GLU A 2 25.46 14.13 -86.83
C GLU A 2 25.31 12.65 -86.38
N THR A 3 25.73 11.77 -87.26
CA THR A 3 25.78 10.35 -86.99
C THR A 3 26.97 10.04 -86.13
N LYS A 4 26.73 9.83 -84.81
CA LYS A 4 27.78 9.38 -83.88
C LYS A 4 28.38 8.08 -84.35
N THR A 5 29.68 8.07 -84.53
CA THR A 5 30.48 6.86 -84.92
C THR A 5 30.42 5.76 -83.84
N PRO A 6 30.47 4.49 -84.25
CA PRO A 6 30.44 3.36 -83.30
C PRO A 6 31.49 3.46 -82.20
N ALA A 7 32.65 4.12 -82.50
CA ALA A 7 33.73 4.34 -81.56
C ALA A 7 33.32 5.38 -80.44
N ASP A 8 32.51 6.38 -80.79
CA ASP A 8 32.08 7.40 -79.81
C ASP A 8 31.00 6.82 -78.87
N LEU A 9 30.18 5.88 -79.39
CA LEU A 9 29.20 5.16 -78.54
C LEU A 9 29.91 4.21 -77.59
N ALA A 10 30.97 3.48 -77.99
CA ALA A 10 31.73 2.58 -77.13
C ALA A 10 32.47 3.33 -76.05
N ASN A 11 33.10 4.47 -76.36
CA ASN A 11 33.80 5.31 -75.36
C ASN A 11 32.79 5.93 -74.34
N ASN A 12 31.61 6.33 -74.79
CA ASN A 12 30.59 6.86 -73.89
C ASN A 12 30.00 5.82 -72.95
N VAL A 13 29.87 4.55 -73.42
CA VAL A 13 29.46 3.44 -72.57
C VAL A 13 30.55 3.09 -71.57
N HIS A 14 31.83 3.06 -72.00
CA HIS A 14 32.97 2.79 -71.12
C HIS A 14 33.13 3.85 -69.99
N ASP A 15 32.92 5.14 -70.30
CA ASP A 15 32.97 6.26 -69.33
C ASP A 15 31.80 6.17 -68.37
N LYS A 16 30.59 5.84 -68.85
CA LYS A 16 29.42 5.64 -67.99
C LYS A 16 29.57 4.45 -67.04
N VAL A 17 30.07 3.31 -67.54
CA VAL A 17 30.30 2.13 -66.73
C VAL A 17 31.41 2.38 -65.70
N GLY A 18 32.48 3.08 -66.09
CA GLY A 18 33.56 3.47 -65.17
C GLY A 18 33.07 4.37 -64.05
N LYS A 19 32.25 5.42 -64.37
CA LYS A 19 31.66 6.30 -63.39
C LYS A 19 30.67 5.58 -62.46
N ALA A 20 29.85 4.68 -62.99
CA ALA A 20 28.93 3.87 -62.20
C ALA A 20 29.69 2.93 -61.26
N ALA A 21 30.76 2.27 -61.70
CA ALA A 21 31.59 1.41 -60.90
C ALA A 21 32.29 2.20 -59.78
N THR A 22 32.79 3.42 -60.05
CA THR A 22 33.42 4.30 -59.06
C THR A 22 32.40 4.80 -58.02
N ASN A 23 31.21 5.13 -58.43
CA ASN A 23 30.14 5.55 -57.51
C ASN A 23 29.71 4.39 -56.58
N VAL A 24 29.53 3.18 -57.14
CA VAL A 24 29.18 2.00 -56.33
C VAL A 24 30.30 1.66 -55.34
N SER A 25 31.59 1.72 -55.79
CA SER A 25 32.71 1.47 -54.88
C SER A 25 32.79 2.53 -53.75
N HIS A 26 32.51 3.81 -54.07
CA HIS A 26 32.48 4.89 -53.09
C HIS A 26 31.37 4.68 -52.06
N GLU A 27 30.18 4.33 -52.53
CA GLU A 27 29.01 4.10 -51.67
C GLU A 27 29.19 2.86 -50.78
N VAL A 28 29.79 1.79 -51.29
CA VAL A 28 30.14 0.58 -50.52
C VAL A 28 31.22 0.91 -49.48
N THR A 29 32.25 1.68 -49.84
CA THR A 29 33.32 2.05 -48.92
C THR A 29 32.77 2.95 -47.78
N GLU A 30 31.91 3.89 -48.11
CA GLU A 30 31.24 4.77 -47.11
C GLU A 30 30.36 3.97 -46.13
N GLN A 31 29.62 2.98 -46.63
CA GLN A 31 28.82 2.08 -45.76
C GLN A 31 29.72 1.18 -44.89
N VAL A 32 30.80 0.67 -45.39
CA VAL A 32 31.75 -0.14 -44.62
C VAL A 32 32.46 0.71 -43.59
N ASP A 33 32.88 1.94 -43.90
CA ASP A 33 33.53 2.85 -42.98
C ASP A 33 32.55 3.27 -41.87
N THR A 34 31.29 3.51 -42.20
CA THR A 34 30.24 3.80 -41.25
C THR A 34 30.03 2.61 -40.31
N ALA A 35 29.93 1.38 -40.82
CA ALA A 35 29.74 0.18 -40.01
C ALA A 35 30.95 -0.10 -39.11
N THR A 36 32.19 0.14 -39.61
CA THR A 36 33.42 -0.04 -38.80
C THR A 36 33.51 1.04 -37.70
N GLN A 37 33.12 2.27 -37.97
CA GLN A 37 33.06 3.32 -36.96
C GLN A 37 32.01 3.00 -35.87
N TRP A 38 30.84 2.50 -36.24
CA TRP A 38 29.84 2.04 -35.27
C TRP A 38 30.37 0.91 -34.37
N THR A 39 31.06 -0.07 -34.93
CA THR A 39 31.63 -1.18 -34.15
C THR A 39 32.79 -0.74 -33.28
N ALA A 40 33.67 0.16 -33.74
CA ALA A 40 34.76 0.74 -32.97
C ALA A 40 34.24 1.58 -31.81
N ASN A 41 33.27 2.46 -32.08
CA ASN A 41 32.66 3.27 -31.04
C ASN A 41 31.92 2.43 -29.99
N ALA A 42 31.23 1.37 -30.42
CA ALA A 42 30.57 0.44 -29.51
C ALA A 42 31.58 -0.32 -28.65
N TRP A 43 32.72 -0.70 -29.21
CA TRP A 43 33.79 -1.38 -28.49
C TRP A 43 34.50 -0.47 -27.47
N ASP A 44 34.77 0.77 -27.85
CA ASP A 44 35.37 1.77 -26.96
C ASP A 44 34.42 2.14 -25.82
N TYR A 45 33.11 2.29 -26.10
CA TYR A 45 32.09 2.49 -25.08
C TYR A 45 32.00 1.29 -24.14
N LEU A 46 31.96 0.08 -24.65
CA LEU A 46 31.89 -1.15 -23.86
C LEU A 46 33.13 -1.33 -22.98
N SER A 47 34.34 -1.09 -23.54
CA SER A 47 35.59 -1.26 -22.80
C SER A 47 35.80 -0.21 -21.71
N SER A 48 35.39 1.05 -21.96
CA SER A 48 35.47 2.14 -20.98
C SER A 48 34.47 1.98 -19.85
N HIS A 49 33.28 1.34 -20.10
CA HIS A 49 32.23 1.13 -19.13
C HIS A 49 32.13 -0.32 -18.63
N LEU A 50 33.12 -1.15 -18.91
CA LEU A 50 33.11 -2.57 -18.52
C LEU A 50 32.84 -2.77 -17.03
N VAL A 51 33.47 -1.94 -16.19
CA VAL A 51 33.30 -1.98 -14.73
C VAL A 51 31.86 -1.66 -14.35
N ASP A 52 31.25 -0.66 -14.99
CA ASP A 52 29.85 -0.28 -14.72
C ASP A 52 28.87 -1.36 -15.17
N PHE A 53 29.13 -2.03 -16.31
CA PHE A 53 28.37 -3.19 -16.74
C PHE A 53 28.48 -4.36 -15.77
N LEU A 54 29.69 -4.68 -15.31
CA LEU A 54 29.88 -5.74 -14.33
C LEU A 54 29.19 -5.42 -12.99
N MET A 55 29.27 -4.16 -12.55
CA MET A 55 28.57 -3.71 -11.35
C MET A 55 27.04 -3.76 -11.51
N ALA A 56 26.52 -3.40 -12.67
CA ALA A 56 25.07 -3.50 -12.94
C ALA A 56 24.58 -4.95 -12.89
N ILE A 57 25.34 -5.88 -13.51
CA ILE A 57 25.03 -7.32 -13.43
C ILE A 57 25.09 -7.80 -11.98
N LEU A 58 26.09 -7.38 -11.22
CA LEU A 58 26.23 -7.74 -9.81
C LEU A 58 25.06 -7.21 -8.98
N ILE A 59 24.67 -5.95 -9.17
CA ILE A 59 23.52 -5.33 -8.51
C ILE A 59 22.24 -6.12 -8.85
N PHE A 60 22.04 -6.43 -10.13
CA PHE A 60 20.88 -7.19 -10.57
C PHE A 60 20.86 -8.62 -9.99
N ALA A 61 22.00 -9.32 -10.00
CA ALA A 61 22.10 -10.65 -9.44
C ALA A 61 21.81 -10.66 -7.93
N ILE A 62 22.48 -9.78 -7.17
CA ILE A 62 22.26 -9.66 -5.73
C ILE A 62 20.81 -9.30 -5.44
N GLY A 63 20.26 -8.29 -6.13
CA GLY A 63 18.87 -7.83 -5.96
C GLY A 63 17.87 -8.93 -6.30
N TYR A 64 18.09 -9.71 -7.34
CA TYR A 64 17.26 -10.87 -7.70
C TYR A 64 17.24 -11.92 -6.58
N TYR A 65 18.39 -12.25 -6.02
CA TYR A 65 18.49 -13.21 -4.91
C TYR A 65 17.78 -12.67 -3.66
N ILE A 66 17.94 -11.37 -3.35
CA ILE A 66 17.22 -10.71 -2.24
C ILE A 66 15.71 -10.75 -2.47
N ALA A 67 15.25 -10.38 -3.67
CA ALA A 67 13.82 -10.39 -4.02
C ALA A 67 13.22 -11.80 -3.84
N ARG A 68 13.93 -12.82 -4.32
CA ARG A 68 13.51 -14.22 -4.17
C ARG A 68 13.49 -14.66 -2.71
N PHE A 69 14.53 -14.34 -1.95
CA PHE A 69 14.62 -14.67 -0.53
C PHE A 69 13.49 -14.04 0.28
N LEU A 70 13.19 -12.75 0.04
CA LEU A 70 12.10 -12.04 0.70
C LEU A 70 10.74 -12.65 0.34
N ARG A 71 10.50 -12.91 -0.95
CA ARG A 71 9.29 -13.58 -1.42
C ARG A 71 9.08 -14.93 -0.72
N ASP A 72 10.11 -15.78 -0.72
CA ASP A 72 10.01 -17.13 -0.16
C ASP A 72 9.90 -17.12 1.38
N SER A 73 10.52 -16.15 2.03
CA SER A 73 10.43 -15.96 3.48
C SER A 73 9.02 -15.49 3.88
N LEU A 74 8.48 -14.48 3.17
CA LEU A 74 7.13 -13.98 3.40
C LEU A 74 6.07 -15.06 3.12
N ALA A 75 6.23 -15.82 2.03
CA ALA A 75 5.34 -16.94 1.70
C ALA A 75 5.31 -17.99 2.81
N ARG A 76 6.47 -18.34 3.38
CA ARG A 76 6.55 -19.29 4.51
C ARG A 76 5.85 -18.76 5.77
N MET A 77 6.03 -17.49 6.09
CA MET A 77 5.37 -16.86 7.25
C MET A 77 3.85 -16.85 7.10
N MET A 78 3.36 -16.42 5.92
CA MET A 78 1.92 -16.33 5.66
C MET A 78 1.25 -17.72 5.64
N LYS A 79 1.88 -18.72 5.02
CA LYS A 79 1.36 -20.10 5.01
C LYS A 79 1.27 -20.69 6.41
N ARG A 80 2.19 -20.34 7.32
CA ARG A 80 2.14 -20.78 8.71
C ARG A 80 0.97 -20.18 9.49
N SER A 81 0.52 -18.99 9.08
CA SER A 81 -0.61 -18.26 9.69
C SER A 81 -1.98 -18.66 9.13
N ARG A 82 -2.10 -19.74 8.35
CA ARG A 82 -3.33 -20.24 7.73
C ARG A 82 -4.02 -19.21 6.81
N VAL A 83 -3.25 -18.30 6.22
CA VAL A 83 -3.75 -17.35 5.22
C VAL A 83 -4.09 -18.08 3.94
N ASP A 84 -5.17 -17.67 3.26
CA ASP A 84 -5.59 -18.24 1.98
C ASP A 84 -4.45 -18.19 0.95
N GLN A 85 -4.30 -19.28 0.18
CA GLN A 85 -3.22 -19.41 -0.81
C GLN A 85 -3.25 -18.32 -1.86
N LEU A 86 -4.44 -17.87 -2.29
CA LEU A 86 -4.58 -16.78 -3.26
C LEU A 86 -3.99 -15.47 -2.73
N VAL A 87 -4.23 -15.16 -1.46
CA VAL A 87 -3.68 -13.95 -0.81
C VAL A 87 -2.17 -14.06 -0.68
N VAL A 88 -1.65 -15.23 -0.29
CA VAL A 88 -0.21 -15.48 -0.20
C VAL A 88 0.45 -15.25 -1.55
N ASP A 89 -0.09 -15.85 -2.62
CA ASP A 89 0.49 -15.75 -3.96
C ASP A 89 0.43 -14.30 -4.48
N PHE A 90 -0.69 -13.61 -4.29
CA PHE A 90 -0.86 -12.21 -4.71
C PHE A 90 0.15 -11.27 -4.00
N VAL A 91 0.25 -11.35 -2.69
CA VAL A 91 1.12 -10.47 -1.89
C VAL A 91 2.59 -10.76 -2.16
N THR A 92 2.98 -12.04 -2.20
CA THR A 92 4.39 -12.42 -2.39
C THR A 92 4.87 -12.17 -3.81
N GLN A 93 4.01 -12.40 -4.81
CA GLN A 93 4.30 -12.09 -6.20
C GLN A 93 4.37 -10.59 -6.44
N GLY A 94 3.43 -9.82 -5.88
CA GLY A 94 3.43 -8.36 -5.95
C GLY A 94 4.72 -7.77 -5.38
N LEU A 95 5.11 -8.18 -4.16
CA LEU A 95 6.35 -7.76 -3.53
C LEU A 95 7.58 -8.10 -4.38
N TYR A 96 7.62 -9.32 -4.93
CA TYR A 96 8.72 -9.76 -5.80
C TYR A 96 8.87 -8.86 -7.02
N PHE A 97 7.77 -8.55 -7.72
CA PHE A 97 7.82 -7.68 -8.90
C PHE A 97 8.22 -6.25 -8.56
N VAL A 98 7.71 -5.69 -7.46
CA VAL A 98 8.11 -4.34 -7.02
C VAL A 98 9.62 -4.28 -6.76
N ILE A 99 10.17 -5.24 -6.02
CA ILE A 99 11.61 -5.27 -5.74
C ILE A 99 12.39 -5.48 -7.04
N LEU A 100 11.94 -6.37 -7.93
CA LEU A 100 12.62 -6.65 -9.20
C LEU A 100 12.68 -5.40 -10.09
N ILE A 101 11.60 -4.62 -10.17
CA ILE A 101 11.56 -3.35 -10.92
C ILE A 101 12.57 -2.36 -10.33
N LEU A 102 12.61 -2.19 -9.01
CA LEU A 102 13.55 -1.27 -8.36
C LEU A 102 15.01 -1.69 -8.59
N VAL A 103 15.30 -3.00 -8.52
CA VAL A 103 16.62 -3.55 -8.79
C VAL A 103 17.01 -3.35 -10.26
N ALA A 104 16.08 -3.56 -11.20
CA ALA A 104 16.30 -3.33 -12.61
C ALA A 104 16.62 -1.86 -12.90
N LEU A 105 15.86 -0.92 -12.31
CA LEU A 105 16.14 0.51 -12.44
C LEU A 105 17.49 0.91 -11.86
N ALA A 106 17.88 0.35 -10.70
CA ALA A 106 19.19 0.58 -10.10
C ALA A 106 20.34 0.04 -10.99
N ALA A 107 20.16 -1.12 -11.60
CA ALA A 107 21.11 -1.69 -12.54
C ALA A 107 21.23 -0.84 -13.84
N LEU A 108 20.10 -0.39 -14.39
CA LEU A 108 20.06 0.49 -15.55
C LEU A 108 20.73 1.85 -15.28
N ASN A 109 20.48 2.43 -14.11
CA ASN A 109 21.13 3.68 -13.70
C ASN A 109 22.65 3.53 -13.65
N LYS A 110 23.14 2.38 -13.18
CA LYS A 110 24.58 2.12 -13.08
C LYS A 110 25.29 2.11 -14.43
N ILE A 111 24.62 1.69 -15.51
CA ILE A 111 25.17 1.71 -16.88
C ILE A 111 24.90 3.02 -17.62
N GLY A 112 24.45 4.07 -16.89
CA GLY A 112 24.27 5.41 -17.45
C GLY A 112 22.91 5.64 -18.13
N VAL A 113 21.94 4.73 -18.02
CA VAL A 113 20.58 4.95 -18.54
C VAL A 113 19.83 5.90 -17.58
N PRO A 114 19.28 7.03 -18.04
CA PRO A 114 18.53 7.95 -17.19
C PRO A 114 17.23 7.30 -16.70
N THR A 115 17.15 7.00 -15.41
CA THR A 115 16.01 6.32 -14.79
C THR A 115 15.09 7.25 -14.01
N ASP A 116 15.40 8.55 -13.94
CA ASP A 116 14.68 9.54 -13.13
C ASP A 116 13.18 9.61 -13.46
N SER A 117 12.83 9.58 -14.74
CA SER A 117 11.43 9.60 -15.19
C SER A 117 10.66 8.36 -14.73
N PHE A 118 11.30 7.19 -14.72
CA PHE A 118 10.69 5.96 -14.24
C PHE A 118 10.50 6.00 -12.72
N VAL A 119 11.51 6.50 -11.99
CA VAL A 119 11.42 6.67 -10.52
C VAL A 119 10.30 7.65 -10.17
N MET A 120 10.17 8.77 -10.88
CA MET A 120 9.07 9.73 -10.68
C MET A 120 7.71 9.10 -10.96
N ALA A 121 7.57 8.33 -12.06
CA ALA A 121 6.34 7.64 -12.39
C ALA A 121 5.96 6.60 -11.31
N LEU A 122 6.92 5.79 -10.85
CA LEU A 122 6.71 4.83 -9.76
C LEU A 122 6.36 5.54 -8.44
N GLY A 123 6.97 6.70 -8.16
CA GLY A 123 6.61 7.55 -7.03
C GLY A 123 5.15 8.00 -7.07
N GLY A 124 4.67 8.42 -8.24
CA GLY A 124 3.26 8.77 -8.48
C GLY A 124 2.32 7.59 -8.26
N ILE A 125 2.65 6.42 -8.80
CA ILE A 125 1.89 5.19 -8.57
C ILE A 125 1.89 4.83 -7.08
N GLY A 126 3.06 4.88 -6.41
CA GLY A 126 3.20 4.60 -4.99
C GLY A 126 2.37 5.53 -4.12
N LEU A 127 2.33 6.83 -4.45
CA LEU A 127 1.48 7.80 -3.78
C LEU A 127 -0.01 7.45 -3.96
N GLY A 128 -0.44 7.12 -5.19
CA GLY A 128 -1.81 6.71 -5.47
C GLY A 128 -2.23 5.47 -4.66
N VAL A 129 -1.38 4.43 -4.63
CA VAL A 129 -1.61 3.21 -3.82
C VAL A 129 -1.62 3.54 -2.32
N GLY A 130 -0.69 4.38 -1.85
CA GLY A 130 -0.64 4.82 -0.45
C GLY A 130 -1.91 5.54 -0.01
N LEU A 131 -2.44 6.44 -0.85
CA LEU A 131 -3.70 7.13 -0.59
C LEU A 131 -4.90 6.18 -0.61
N ALA A 132 -4.91 5.19 -1.51
CA ALA A 132 -5.97 4.17 -1.55
C ALA A 132 -5.98 3.27 -0.31
N LEU A 133 -4.81 3.02 0.30
CA LEU A 133 -4.67 2.19 1.50
C LEU A 133 -4.71 2.99 2.82
N LYS A 134 -4.81 4.31 2.78
CA LYS A 134 -4.75 5.22 3.93
C LYS A 134 -5.66 4.78 5.09
N ASP A 135 -6.91 4.47 4.78
CA ASP A 135 -7.91 4.14 5.81
C ASP A 135 -7.62 2.79 6.46
N ASN A 136 -7.12 1.82 5.70
CA ASN A 136 -6.71 0.52 6.23
C ASN A 136 -5.51 0.67 7.18
N ILE A 137 -4.50 1.45 6.79
CA ILE A 137 -3.33 1.74 7.62
C ILE A 137 -3.74 2.49 8.90
N SER A 138 -4.67 3.46 8.78
CA SER A 138 -5.22 4.19 9.92
C SER A 138 -5.91 3.25 10.91
N ASN A 139 -6.74 2.32 10.42
CA ASN A 139 -7.40 1.32 11.27
C ASN A 139 -6.42 0.38 11.98
N MET A 140 -5.36 -0.05 11.27
CA MET A 140 -4.30 -0.87 11.88
C MET A 140 -3.57 -0.12 12.99
N ALA A 141 -3.17 1.13 12.73
CA ALA A 141 -2.51 1.97 13.73
C ALA A 141 -3.40 2.19 14.95
N ALA A 142 -4.69 2.50 14.73
CA ALA A 142 -5.68 2.64 15.79
C ALA A 142 -5.86 1.35 16.60
N GLY A 143 -5.89 0.18 15.96
CA GLY A 143 -5.96 -1.11 16.63
C GLY A 143 -4.78 -1.35 17.56
N ILE A 144 -3.56 -1.02 17.10
CA ILE A 144 -2.35 -1.10 17.94
C ILE A 144 -2.44 -0.13 19.12
N LEU A 145 -2.91 1.10 18.90
CA LEU A 145 -3.09 2.09 19.98
C LEU A 145 -4.12 1.63 21.03
N ILE A 146 -5.23 1.01 20.60
CA ILE A 146 -6.22 0.43 21.53
C ILE A 146 -5.58 -0.66 22.40
N LEU A 147 -4.76 -1.53 21.82
CA LEU A 147 -4.08 -2.61 22.55
C LEU A 147 -3.03 -2.10 23.54
N ILE A 148 -2.33 -0.99 23.22
CA ILE A 148 -1.30 -0.39 24.08
C ILE A 148 -1.94 0.42 25.20
N PHE A 149 -2.78 1.39 24.87
CA PHE A 149 -3.35 2.36 25.82
C PHE A 149 -4.58 1.82 26.57
N ARG A 150 -5.29 0.87 25.98
CA ARG A 150 -6.45 0.18 26.55
C ARG A 150 -7.53 1.14 27.09
N PRO A 151 -8.04 2.08 26.29
CA PRO A 151 -9.12 2.97 26.74
C PRO A 151 -10.39 2.19 27.12
N PHE A 152 -10.53 0.99 26.58
CA PHE A 152 -11.51 -0.03 26.94
C PHE A 152 -10.91 -1.42 26.79
N ARG A 153 -11.58 -2.44 27.34
CA ARG A 153 -11.15 -3.84 27.30
C ARG A 153 -12.28 -4.71 26.77
N ILE A 154 -11.94 -5.92 26.33
CA ILE A 154 -12.94 -6.95 26.02
C ILE A 154 -13.78 -7.17 27.29
N GLY A 155 -15.11 -7.21 27.12
CA GLY A 155 -16.10 -7.26 28.19
C GLY A 155 -16.65 -5.92 28.66
N ASN A 156 -16.00 -4.78 28.32
CA ASN A 156 -16.55 -3.46 28.66
C ASN A 156 -17.75 -3.15 27.76
N TYR A 157 -18.74 -2.47 28.34
CA TYR A 157 -19.86 -1.89 27.61
C TYR A 157 -19.48 -0.47 27.23
N VAL A 158 -19.45 -0.16 25.93
CA VAL A 158 -18.98 1.11 25.41
C VAL A 158 -19.93 1.67 24.37
N ARG A 159 -19.94 3.02 24.25
CA ARG A 159 -20.60 3.73 23.16
C ARG A 159 -19.63 4.65 22.47
N VAL A 160 -19.60 4.58 21.13
CA VAL A 160 -18.78 5.42 20.25
C VAL A 160 -19.65 5.83 19.07
N SER A 161 -19.91 7.13 18.92
CA SER A 161 -20.91 7.65 17.97
C SER A 161 -22.26 6.92 18.12
N ASP A 162 -22.75 6.32 17.04
CA ASP A 162 -24.02 5.59 17.03
C ASP A 162 -23.89 4.09 17.39
N ALA A 163 -22.66 3.60 17.57
CA ALA A 163 -22.38 2.22 17.92
C ALA A 163 -22.31 2.06 19.44
N GLU A 164 -23.11 1.14 19.99
CA GLU A 164 -23.15 0.86 21.41
C GLU A 164 -23.23 -0.65 21.65
N GLY A 165 -22.45 -1.16 22.61
CA GLY A 165 -22.46 -2.57 22.96
C GLY A 165 -21.27 -3.05 23.80
N THR A 166 -21.31 -4.31 24.16
CA THR A 166 -20.24 -4.99 24.88
C THR A 166 -19.12 -5.37 23.89
N VAL A 167 -17.89 -4.97 24.15
CA VAL A 167 -16.73 -5.35 23.35
C VAL A 167 -16.51 -6.86 23.47
N THR A 168 -16.64 -7.57 22.36
CA THR A 168 -16.44 -9.03 22.29
C THR A 168 -15.06 -9.41 21.79
N GLN A 169 -14.56 -8.65 20.81
CA GLN A 169 -13.24 -8.89 20.18
C GLN A 169 -12.63 -7.58 19.68
N ILE A 170 -11.31 -7.50 19.74
CA ILE A 170 -10.52 -6.44 19.11
C ILE A 170 -9.59 -7.11 18.12
N THR A 171 -9.76 -6.80 16.82
CA THR A 171 -8.91 -7.27 15.73
C THR A 171 -7.94 -6.17 15.31
N LEU A 172 -7.07 -6.45 14.35
CA LEU A 172 -6.10 -5.47 13.87
C LEU A 172 -6.77 -4.23 13.25
N MET A 173 -7.91 -4.40 12.57
CA MET A 173 -8.61 -3.30 11.86
C MET A 173 -9.91 -2.89 12.51
N ASN A 174 -10.58 -3.79 13.24
CA ASN A 174 -11.94 -3.58 13.74
C ASN A 174 -12.09 -4.01 15.18
N THR A 175 -13.01 -3.36 15.88
CA THR A 175 -13.53 -3.75 17.19
C THR A 175 -14.95 -4.29 17.01
N HIS A 176 -15.23 -5.45 17.58
CA HIS A 176 -16.54 -6.12 17.54
C HIS A 176 -17.31 -5.81 18.81
N LEU A 177 -18.52 -5.29 18.66
CA LEU A 177 -19.43 -4.99 19.74
C LEU A 177 -20.67 -5.89 19.65
N ARG A 178 -21.14 -6.38 20.78
CA ARG A 178 -22.42 -7.07 20.87
C ARG A 178 -23.44 -6.13 21.49
N THR A 179 -24.47 -5.79 20.72
CA THR A 179 -25.59 -4.95 21.19
C THR A 179 -26.47 -5.68 22.24
N ILE A 180 -27.35 -4.95 22.89
CA ILE A 180 -28.36 -5.51 23.81
C ILE A 180 -29.28 -6.47 23.06
N GLY A 181 -29.62 -6.19 21.78
CA GLY A 181 -30.39 -7.06 20.89
C GLY A 181 -29.66 -8.34 20.44
N ARG A 182 -28.41 -8.55 20.93
CA ARG A 182 -27.49 -9.68 20.54
C ARG A 182 -27.02 -9.63 19.09
N GLU A 183 -27.11 -8.48 18.44
CA GLU A 183 -26.53 -8.24 17.13
C GLU A 183 -25.03 -7.95 17.26
N GLU A 184 -24.26 -8.30 16.25
CA GLU A 184 -22.86 -7.93 16.16
C GLU A 184 -22.71 -6.63 15.36
N THR A 185 -22.08 -5.63 15.98
CA THR A 185 -21.70 -4.40 15.31
C THR A 185 -20.20 -4.35 15.17
N ILE A 186 -19.71 -4.26 13.93
CA ILE A 186 -18.27 -4.19 13.62
C ILE A 186 -17.90 -2.74 13.36
N VAL A 187 -17.08 -2.18 14.23
CA VAL A 187 -16.64 -0.78 14.17
C VAL A 187 -15.17 -0.70 13.77
N PRO A 188 -14.80 0.07 12.73
CA PRO A 188 -13.39 0.30 12.39
C PRO A 188 -12.63 0.93 13.56
N ASN A 189 -11.42 0.45 13.85
CA ASN A 189 -10.62 0.91 14.99
C ASN A 189 -10.31 2.42 14.93
N ALA A 190 -10.08 2.97 13.73
CA ALA A 190 -9.88 4.40 13.56
C ALA A 190 -11.09 5.21 14.05
N MET A 191 -12.30 4.73 13.79
CA MET A 191 -13.53 5.37 14.26
C MET A 191 -13.67 5.29 15.79
N MET A 192 -13.21 4.18 16.40
CA MET A 192 -13.20 4.03 17.86
C MET A 192 -12.29 5.07 18.55
N ILE A 193 -11.14 5.41 17.96
CA ILE A 193 -10.18 6.36 18.58
C ILE A 193 -10.47 7.81 18.21
N SER A 194 -10.99 8.09 17.02
CA SER A 194 -11.23 9.46 16.55
C SER A 194 -12.43 10.12 17.19
N ASN A 195 -13.33 9.36 17.79
CA ASN A 195 -14.53 9.87 18.46
C ASN A 195 -14.41 9.75 19.99
N ALA A 196 -15.30 10.46 20.69
CA ALA A 196 -15.43 10.30 22.12
C ALA A 196 -15.92 8.89 22.48
N ILE A 197 -15.23 8.24 23.41
CA ILE A 197 -15.57 6.91 23.91
C ILE A 197 -16.26 7.07 25.25
N VAL A 198 -17.52 6.64 25.35
CA VAL A 198 -18.21 6.50 26.63
C VAL A 198 -18.06 5.06 27.09
N ASN A 199 -17.26 4.84 28.14
CA ASN A 199 -17.05 3.52 28.70
C ASN A 199 -17.87 3.39 30.00
N TYR A 200 -19.00 2.72 29.91
CA TYR A 200 -19.92 2.51 31.03
C TYR A 200 -19.38 1.52 32.08
N SER A 201 -18.34 0.76 31.74
CA SER A 201 -17.70 -0.21 32.63
C SER A 201 -16.40 0.30 33.23
N ALA A 202 -16.04 1.57 33.01
CA ALA A 202 -14.80 2.16 33.53
C ALA A 202 -14.79 2.28 35.06
N TYR A 203 -15.96 2.56 35.65
CA TYR A 203 -16.13 2.72 37.10
C TYR A 203 -17.07 1.63 37.63
N PRO A 204 -16.85 1.19 38.87
CA PRO A 204 -17.67 0.16 39.51
C PRO A 204 -19.10 0.65 39.84
N THR A 205 -19.29 1.96 39.89
CA THR A 205 -20.59 2.59 40.19
C THR A 205 -20.91 3.63 39.15
N ARG A 206 -22.18 3.84 38.85
CA ARG A 206 -22.65 4.88 37.94
C ARG A 206 -23.93 5.52 38.47
N CYS A 207 -24.17 6.77 38.11
CA CYS A 207 -25.43 7.42 38.31
C CYS A 207 -26.47 6.85 37.33
N MET A 208 -27.67 6.53 37.84
CA MET A 208 -28.83 6.13 37.04
C MET A 208 -29.91 7.18 37.23
N GLU A 209 -30.37 7.76 36.16
CA GLU A 209 -31.47 8.73 36.16
C GLU A 209 -32.76 8.01 35.76
N LEU A 210 -33.77 8.05 36.65
CA LEU A 210 -35.07 7.45 36.41
C LEU A 210 -36.10 8.54 36.39
N LEU A 211 -36.86 8.67 35.30
CA LEU A 211 -38.03 9.53 35.19
C LEU A 211 -39.25 8.72 35.63
N ILE A 212 -39.93 9.19 36.66
CA ILE A 212 -41.11 8.54 37.19
C ILE A 212 -42.30 9.50 37.09
N ASP A 213 -43.31 9.12 36.34
CA ASP A 213 -44.53 9.86 36.18
C ASP A 213 -45.42 9.62 37.38
N VAL A 214 -45.96 10.71 37.97
CA VAL A 214 -46.88 10.67 39.10
C VAL A 214 -48.15 11.46 38.79
N SER A 215 -49.29 11.11 39.44
CA SER A 215 -50.52 11.83 39.26
C SER A 215 -50.41 13.26 39.82
N TYR A 216 -51.05 14.23 39.17
CA TYR A 216 -51.14 15.63 39.64
C TYR A 216 -51.79 15.78 41.04
N SER A 217 -52.58 14.79 41.46
CA SER A 217 -53.21 14.77 42.79
C SER A 217 -52.36 14.14 43.87
N SER A 218 -51.16 13.62 43.55
CA SER A 218 -50.26 12.98 44.53
C SER A 218 -49.52 14.01 45.38
N ASP A 219 -49.34 13.71 46.66
CA ASP A 219 -48.44 14.47 47.51
C ASP A 219 -46.96 14.12 47.16
N LEU A 220 -46.25 15.13 46.64
CA LEU A 220 -44.85 14.98 46.24
C LEU A 220 -43.93 14.55 47.34
N ASN A 221 -44.15 15.01 48.59
CA ASN A 221 -43.36 14.62 49.73
C ASN A 221 -43.51 13.12 50.05
N GLN A 222 -44.76 12.63 49.97
CA GLN A 222 -45.05 11.21 50.12
C GLN A 222 -44.43 10.37 49.02
N VAL A 223 -44.49 10.84 47.77
CA VAL A 223 -43.84 10.16 46.61
C VAL A 223 -42.34 10.05 46.83
N VAL A 224 -41.68 11.16 47.16
CA VAL A 224 -40.22 11.19 47.43
C VAL A 224 -39.83 10.25 48.57
N SER A 225 -40.60 10.23 49.67
CA SER A 225 -40.41 9.33 50.80
C SER A 225 -40.45 7.86 50.38
N VAL A 226 -41.48 7.48 49.64
CA VAL A 226 -41.66 6.09 49.14
C VAL A 226 -40.55 5.70 48.19
N LEU A 227 -40.13 6.58 47.28
CA LEU A 227 -39.05 6.30 46.35
C LEU A 227 -37.70 6.10 47.07
N LYS A 228 -37.42 6.93 48.08
CA LYS A 228 -36.22 6.77 48.92
C LYS A 228 -36.24 5.46 49.70
N ASP A 229 -37.40 5.09 50.26
CA ASP A 229 -37.52 3.83 50.99
C ASP A 229 -37.33 2.59 50.09
N VAL A 230 -37.89 2.64 48.89
CA VAL A 230 -37.69 1.58 47.90
C VAL A 230 -36.22 1.50 47.50
N ALA A 231 -35.58 2.64 47.25
CA ALA A 231 -34.15 2.68 46.87
C ALA A 231 -33.25 2.17 47.97
N LYS A 232 -33.56 2.48 49.25
CA LYS A 232 -32.81 1.96 50.42
C LYS A 232 -32.97 0.44 50.59
N GLY A 233 -34.09 -0.11 50.16
CA GLY A 233 -34.35 -1.55 50.17
C GLY A 233 -33.59 -2.35 49.10
N ASP A 234 -33.08 -1.66 48.07
CA ASP A 234 -32.30 -2.32 47.01
C ASP A 234 -30.81 -2.24 47.33
N GLY A 235 -30.17 -3.38 47.58
CA GLY A 235 -28.72 -3.46 47.86
C GLY A 235 -27.80 -2.99 46.74
N GLY A 236 -28.31 -2.67 45.55
CA GLY A 236 -27.59 -2.10 44.41
C GLY A 236 -27.49 -0.56 44.49
N VAL A 237 -28.27 0.10 45.28
CA VAL A 237 -28.28 1.57 45.43
C VAL A 237 -27.36 1.98 46.57
N LEU A 238 -26.25 2.72 46.24
CA LEU A 238 -25.24 3.10 47.24
C LEU A 238 -25.61 4.36 48.05
N ASN A 239 -26.21 5.38 47.43
CA ASN A 239 -26.49 6.69 48.01
C ASN A 239 -27.95 7.06 47.81
N ALA A 240 -28.87 6.32 48.47
CA ALA A 240 -30.30 6.60 48.37
C ALA A 240 -30.69 7.97 49.00
N ASP A 241 -29.88 8.51 49.87
CA ASP A 241 -30.11 9.80 50.55
C ASP A 241 -29.76 11.02 49.63
N ASP A 242 -28.87 10.85 48.64
CA ASP A 242 -28.47 11.87 47.68
C ASP A 242 -29.40 11.90 46.44
N MET A 243 -30.51 11.19 46.47
CA MET A 243 -31.49 11.18 45.41
C MET A 243 -32.31 12.47 45.51
N LEU A 244 -32.31 13.25 44.39
CA LEU A 244 -32.93 14.52 44.09
C LEU A 244 -32.07 15.75 44.16
#